data_14e65e5e1d34a6279c8ea2334e604767
#
_entry.id   14e65e5e1d34a6279c8ea2334e604767
#
_cell.length_a   1.000
_cell.length_b   1.000
_cell.length_c   1.000
_cell.angle_alpha   90.00
_cell.angle_beta   90.00
_cell.angle_gamma   90.00
#
_symmetry.space_group_name_H-M   'P 1'
#
loop_
_entity.id
_entity.type
_entity.pdbx_description
1 polymer ?
#
loop_
_entity_poly.entity_id
_entity_poly.type
_entity_poly.pdbx_seq_one_letter_code
_entity_poly.pdbx_strand_id
1 'polypeptide(L)'
;SNGIAIAPKLTTDGHALLLINPHTSFYFRSELQMSSDEGLDAYGAVTWGQFFVYQGFNRHIGWMHTSTGLDAVDEFAETIEHQNGKPYYRYGKELRPVTERAIAVRYRAADGTLKTRSFTAYFTHHGPVVKRENGKWIAEALMDKPVAALEQSWLRTKAHDYASYMKVAELKANSSNNTLFADDKGEIAFLMPQFVPKRDNRFDYTKPVDGSDPATDWHGPTPLNELPQAVNPPNGWAMNTNDWPYSAAGAYSPKQADYPR
;
A
#
# COMPACT_ATOMS: atom_id res chain seq x y z
N SER A 1 -5.25 -14.03 2.44
CA SER A 1 -5.64 -14.17 1.02
C SER A 1 -4.63 -15.01 0.27
N ASN A 2 -5.08 -15.80 -0.70
CA ASN A 2 -4.23 -16.68 -1.50
C ASN A 2 -4.42 -16.39 -2.98
N GLY A 3 -3.33 -16.35 -3.73
CA GLY A 3 -3.32 -16.19 -5.17
C GLY A 3 -2.33 -17.14 -5.84
N ILE A 4 -2.70 -17.68 -6.98
CA ILE A 4 -1.83 -18.53 -7.81
C ILE A 4 -2.06 -18.13 -9.26
N ALA A 5 -1.00 -17.79 -9.98
CA ALA A 5 -1.01 -17.54 -11.41
C ALA A 5 -0.26 -18.68 -12.12
N ILE A 6 -0.85 -19.25 -13.16
CA ILE A 6 -0.32 -20.39 -13.93
C ILE A 6 -0.23 -19.99 -15.41
N ALA A 7 0.94 -20.18 -16.00
CA ALA A 7 1.18 -19.83 -17.40
C ALA A 7 0.53 -20.85 -18.37
N PRO A 8 0.21 -20.45 -19.61
CA PRO A 8 -0.45 -21.28 -20.62
C PRO A 8 0.24 -22.64 -20.87
N LYS A 9 1.56 -22.72 -20.77
CA LYS A 9 2.32 -23.96 -20.99
C LYS A 9 2.05 -25.07 -19.97
N LEU A 10 1.39 -24.74 -18.85
CA LEU A 10 1.03 -25.70 -17.79
C LEU A 10 -0.48 -25.99 -17.76
N THR A 11 -1.25 -25.45 -18.70
CA THR A 11 -2.70 -25.62 -18.78
C THR A 11 -3.06 -26.47 -20.01
N THR A 12 -4.21 -27.15 -19.97
CA THR A 12 -4.65 -28.03 -21.05
C THR A 12 -5.24 -27.28 -22.23
N ASP A 13 -5.75 -26.09 -21.99
CA ASP A 13 -6.41 -25.22 -22.98
C ASP A 13 -5.52 -24.10 -23.51
N GLY A 14 -4.29 -24.00 -23.01
CA GLY A 14 -3.33 -22.99 -23.46
C GLY A 14 -3.65 -21.55 -23.01
N HIS A 15 -4.48 -21.39 -21.97
CA HIS A 15 -4.78 -20.09 -21.36
C HIS A 15 -4.12 -19.95 -19.99
N ALA A 16 -3.78 -18.72 -19.61
CA ALA A 16 -3.33 -18.45 -18.26
C ALA A 16 -4.49 -18.64 -17.27
N LEU A 17 -4.18 -19.15 -16.07
CA LEU A 17 -5.13 -19.29 -14.97
C LEU A 17 -4.71 -18.43 -13.79
N LEU A 18 -5.69 -17.78 -13.15
CA LEU A 18 -5.48 -17.00 -11.93
C LEU A 18 -6.48 -17.43 -10.85
N LEU A 19 -5.98 -17.99 -9.76
CA LEU A 19 -6.76 -18.16 -8.55
C LEU A 19 -6.84 -16.82 -7.81
N ILE A 20 -8.06 -16.36 -7.56
CA ILE A 20 -8.36 -15.18 -6.75
C ILE A 20 -9.15 -15.64 -5.52
N ASN A 21 -8.47 -15.77 -4.38
CA ASN A 21 -9.06 -16.29 -3.15
C ASN A 21 -8.93 -15.29 -1.99
N PRO A 22 -9.81 -14.27 -1.91
CA PRO A 22 -9.79 -13.30 -0.84
C PRO A 22 -10.24 -13.91 0.50
N HIS A 23 -9.43 -13.72 1.55
CA HIS A 23 -9.80 -14.05 2.94
C HIS A 23 -10.19 -12.76 3.66
N THR A 24 -11.44 -12.63 4.05
CA THR A 24 -11.97 -11.40 4.63
C THR A 24 -12.98 -11.69 5.72
N SER A 25 -13.29 -10.67 6.53
CA SER A 25 -14.35 -10.73 7.51
C SER A 25 -15.71 -10.94 6.85
N PHE A 26 -16.58 -11.68 7.49
CA PHE A 26 -17.84 -12.17 6.94
C PHE A 26 -18.75 -11.07 6.32
N TYR A 27 -18.84 -9.91 6.91
CA TYR A 27 -19.70 -8.82 6.42
C TYR A 27 -18.94 -7.69 5.72
N PHE A 28 -17.69 -7.91 5.32
CA PHE A 28 -16.83 -6.82 4.89
C PHE A 28 -16.72 -6.66 3.37
N ARG A 29 -16.96 -7.72 2.62
CA ARG A 29 -16.86 -7.73 1.14
C ARG A 29 -18.05 -8.40 0.48
N SER A 30 -18.32 -7.95 -0.75
CA SER A 30 -19.29 -8.56 -1.67
C SER A 30 -18.59 -8.85 -2.99
N GLU A 31 -19.13 -9.79 -3.74
CA GLU A 31 -18.80 -9.96 -5.18
C GLU A 31 -19.83 -9.19 -6.00
N LEU A 32 -19.37 -8.55 -7.07
CA LEU A 32 -20.26 -7.87 -7.99
C LEU A 32 -19.63 -7.67 -9.38
N GLN A 33 -20.48 -7.52 -10.37
CA GLN A 33 -20.15 -7.06 -11.71
C GLN A 33 -20.34 -5.55 -11.77
N MET A 34 -19.34 -4.85 -12.30
CA MET A 34 -19.42 -3.42 -12.61
C MET A 34 -19.17 -3.20 -14.10
N SER A 35 -20.06 -2.49 -14.76
CA SER A 35 -19.91 -2.15 -16.16
C SER A 35 -20.35 -0.71 -16.44
N SER A 36 -19.75 -0.08 -17.44
CA SER A 36 -20.16 1.20 -17.98
C SER A 36 -19.70 1.35 -19.42
N ASP A 37 -20.36 2.23 -20.17
CA ASP A 37 -20.01 2.55 -21.56
C ASP A 37 -18.65 3.27 -21.67
N GLU A 38 -18.07 3.69 -20.54
CA GLU A 38 -16.74 4.31 -20.41
C GLU A 38 -15.60 3.27 -20.26
N GLY A 39 -15.82 2.02 -20.68
CA GLY A 39 -14.79 0.97 -20.73
C GLY A 39 -14.54 0.24 -19.42
N LEU A 40 -15.46 0.32 -18.46
CA LEU A 40 -15.46 -0.53 -17.28
C LEU A 40 -16.26 -1.78 -17.56
N ASP A 41 -15.66 -2.96 -17.37
CA ASP A 41 -16.34 -4.26 -17.38
C ASP A 41 -15.52 -5.23 -16.52
N ALA A 42 -15.78 -5.21 -15.22
CA ALA A 42 -15.00 -5.95 -14.24
C ALA A 42 -15.89 -6.69 -13.24
N TYR A 43 -15.49 -7.91 -12.90
CA TYR A 43 -16.10 -8.72 -11.85
C TYR A 43 -15.11 -9.04 -10.75
N GLY A 44 -15.57 -9.07 -9.51
CA GLY A 44 -14.75 -9.51 -8.39
C GLY A 44 -15.19 -9.00 -7.05
N ALA A 45 -14.29 -9.09 -6.08
CA ALA A 45 -14.54 -8.71 -4.70
C ALA A 45 -14.40 -7.19 -4.50
N VAL A 46 -15.37 -6.62 -3.79
CA VAL A 46 -15.45 -5.20 -3.44
C VAL A 46 -15.57 -5.07 -1.94
N THR A 47 -14.81 -4.17 -1.35
CA THR A 47 -14.99 -3.78 0.06
C THR A 47 -16.19 -2.83 0.15
N TRP A 48 -17.03 -2.98 1.16
CA TRP A 48 -18.16 -2.09 1.38
C TRP A 48 -17.75 -0.62 1.41
N GLY A 49 -18.45 0.21 0.64
CA GLY A 49 -18.16 1.64 0.48
C GLY A 49 -17.12 1.97 -0.59
N GLN A 50 -16.46 0.99 -1.21
CA GLN A 50 -15.60 1.22 -2.37
C GLN A 50 -16.42 1.20 -3.67
N PHE A 51 -15.99 2.04 -4.63
CA PHE A 51 -16.64 2.18 -5.94
C PHE A 51 -15.85 1.46 -7.06
N PHE A 52 -14.96 0.54 -6.72
CA PHE A 52 -14.13 -0.21 -7.68
C PHE A 52 -13.96 -1.66 -7.22
N VAL A 53 -13.74 -2.55 -8.19
CA VAL A 53 -13.37 -3.95 -7.91
C VAL A 53 -11.96 -3.98 -7.33
N TYR A 54 -11.85 -4.40 -6.07
CA TYR A 54 -10.58 -4.42 -5.35
C TYR A 54 -9.64 -5.52 -5.86
N GLN A 55 -10.16 -6.72 -6.06
CA GLN A 55 -9.46 -7.85 -6.68
C GLN A 55 -10.48 -8.64 -7.52
N GLY A 56 -10.09 -8.99 -8.72
CA GLY A 56 -11.01 -9.58 -9.68
C GLY A 56 -10.38 -9.67 -11.05
N PHE A 57 -11.22 -9.60 -12.06
CA PHE A 57 -10.81 -9.66 -13.45
C PHE A 57 -11.73 -8.84 -14.35
N ASN A 58 -11.23 -8.49 -15.51
CA ASN A 58 -11.99 -8.02 -16.65
C ASN A 58 -11.80 -8.98 -17.84
N ARG A 59 -12.18 -8.59 -19.04
CA ARG A 59 -12.03 -9.44 -20.22
C ARG A 59 -10.59 -9.87 -20.50
N HIS A 60 -9.60 -9.07 -20.13
CA HIS A 60 -8.22 -9.18 -20.57
C HIS A 60 -7.24 -9.55 -19.47
N ILE A 61 -7.49 -9.09 -18.24
CA ILE A 61 -6.58 -9.28 -17.11
C ILE A 61 -7.30 -9.74 -15.87
N GLY A 62 -6.56 -10.42 -14.99
CA GLY A 62 -6.94 -10.68 -13.61
C GLY A 62 -5.89 -10.14 -12.64
N TRP A 63 -6.33 -9.65 -11.49
CA TRP A 63 -5.47 -9.18 -10.40
C TRP A 63 -5.97 -9.67 -9.05
N MET A 64 -5.05 -10.21 -8.26
CA MET A 64 -5.31 -10.74 -6.94
C MET A 64 -4.35 -10.09 -5.93
N HIS A 65 -4.87 -9.57 -4.84
CA HIS A 65 -4.05 -8.99 -3.78
C HIS A 65 -3.93 -9.91 -2.57
N THR A 66 -2.70 -10.07 -2.11
CA THR A 66 -2.40 -10.71 -0.83
C THR A 66 -1.77 -9.70 0.11
N SER A 67 -1.88 -9.92 1.43
CA SER A 67 -1.21 -9.05 2.40
C SER A 67 0.31 -9.21 2.29
N THR A 68 1.02 -8.12 2.40
CA THR A 68 2.48 -8.11 2.52
C THR A 68 2.90 -7.91 3.97
N GLY A 69 4.03 -8.49 4.36
CA GLY A 69 4.71 -8.18 5.62
C GLY A 69 5.66 -6.98 5.52
N LEU A 70 5.63 -6.25 4.39
CA LEU A 70 6.49 -5.11 4.18
C LEU A 70 6.15 -3.98 5.14
N ASP A 71 7.17 -3.45 5.80
CA ASP A 71 7.08 -2.24 6.59
C ASP A 71 7.14 -1.01 5.68
N ALA A 72 6.05 -0.25 5.64
CA ALA A 72 5.90 0.98 4.85
C ALA A 72 5.44 2.17 5.71
N VAL A 73 5.60 2.05 7.04
CA VAL A 73 5.22 3.05 8.03
C VAL A 73 6.38 3.25 9.00
N ASP A 74 6.86 4.47 9.17
CA ASP A 74 7.95 4.78 10.06
C ASP A 74 7.58 5.81 11.12
N GLU A 75 8.14 5.64 12.30
CA GLU A 75 8.01 6.58 13.42
C GLU A 75 9.23 7.51 13.49
N PHE A 76 8.96 8.81 13.63
CA PHE A 76 9.98 9.85 13.79
C PHE A 76 9.87 10.50 15.17
N ALA A 77 10.96 10.46 15.94
CA ALA A 77 11.03 11.02 17.28
C ALA A 77 11.40 12.52 17.21
N GLU A 78 10.38 13.37 17.24
CA GLU A 78 10.51 14.81 17.09
C GLU A 78 10.98 15.51 18.36
N THR A 79 11.98 16.38 18.26
CA THR A 79 12.41 17.27 19.34
C THR A 79 11.59 18.53 19.32
N ILE A 80 10.74 18.71 20.33
CA ILE A 80 9.81 19.85 20.39
C ILE A 80 10.39 20.96 21.30
N GLU A 81 10.30 22.18 20.80
CA GLU A 81 10.56 23.41 21.51
C GLU A 81 9.33 24.32 21.49
N HIS A 82 9.14 25.16 22.52
CA HIS A 82 8.02 26.07 22.57
C HIS A 82 8.52 27.52 22.47
N GLN A 83 7.95 28.27 21.52
CA GLN A 83 8.19 29.71 21.39
C GLN A 83 6.86 30.46 21.46
N ASN A 84 6.74 31.38 22.37
CA ASN A 84 5.48 32.17 22.61
C ASN A 84 4.25 31.25 22.78
N GLY A 85 4.40 30.12 23.48
CA GLY A 85 3.34 29.16 23.74
C GLY A 85 2.97 28.24 22.56
N LYS A 86 3.62 28.37 21.40
CA LYS A 86 3.40 27.52 20.24
C LYS A 86 4.48 26.45 20.10
N PRO A 87 4.13 25.22 19.69
CA PRO A 87 5.10 24.17 19.50
C PRO A 87 5.83 24.33 18.15
N TYR A 88 7.12 24.10 18.19
CA TYR A 88 8.02 23.97 17.04
C TYR A 88 8.78 22.66 17.16
N TYR A 89 9.22 22.09 16.05
CA TYR A 89 10.09 20.94 16.04
C TYR A 89 11.43 21.28 15.39
N ARG A 90 12.50 20.66 15.90
CA ARG A 90 13.86 20.83 15.37
C ARG A 90 14.04 20.00 14.11
N TYR A 91 14.68 20.56 13.09
CA TYR A 91 15.06 19.89 11.86
C TYR A 91 16.44 20.40 11.40
N GLY A 92 17.47 19.61 11.59
CA GLY A 92 18.84 20.07 11.43
C GLY A 92 19.14 21.26 12.33
N LYS A 93 19.48 22.40 11.73
CA LYS A 93 19.72 23.67 12.42
C LYS A 93 18.49 24.56 12.55
N GLU A 94 17.38 24.16 11.95
CA GLU A 94 16.14 24.95 11.88
C GLU A 94 15.17 24.57 12.98
N LEU A 95 14.29 25.53 13.33
CA LEU A 95 13.06 25.27 14.06
C LEU A 95 11.89 25.51 13.10
N ARG A 96 11.09 24.46 12.90
CA ARG A 96 9.91 24.49 12.04
C ARG A 96 8.64 24.49 12.87
N PRO A 97 7.61 25.26 12.49
CA PRO A 97 6.36 25.26 13.24
C PRO A 97 5.64 23.92 13.11
N VAL A 98 5.09 23.43 14.22
CA VAL A 98 4.15 22.30 14.21
C VAL A 98 2.82 22.81 13.65
N THR A 99 2.24 22.07 12.70
CA THR A 99 0.90 22.38 12.19
C THR A 99 -0.16 21.85 13.15
N GLU A 100 -1.10 22.71 13.54
CA GLU A 100 -2.22 22.36 14.40
C GLU A 100 -3.51 22.30 13.58
N ARG A 101 -4.31 21.23 13.78
CA ARG A 101 -5.64 21.09 13.17
C ARG A 101 -6.67 20.78 14.25
N ALA A 102 -7.74 21.55 14.31
CA ALA A 102 -8.88 21.24 15.15
C ALA A 102 -9.69 20.10 14.53
N ILE A 103 -9.96 19.06 15.30
CA ILE A 103 -10.81 17.92 14.91
C ILE A 103 -12.00 17.90 15.86
N ALA A 104 -13.21 17.96 15.30
CA ALA A 104 -14.46 17.86 16.05
C ALA A 104 -15.13 16.50 15.77
N VAL A 105 -15.25 15.68 16.81
CA VAL A 105 -15.90 14.37 16.73
C VAL A 105 -17.28 14.46 17.37
N ARG A 106 -18.32 14.19 16.60
CA ARG A 106 -19.70 14.08 17.10
C ARG A 106 -19.94 12.64 17.56
N TYR A 107 -20.50 12.48 18.73
CA TYR A 107 -20.83 11.17 19.28
C TYR A 107 -22.17 11.21 20.02
N ARG A 108 -22.81 10.06 20.11
CA ARG A 108 -24.02 9.89 20.91
C ARG A 108 -23.64 9.53 22.34
N ALA A 109 -24.06 10.35 23.29
CA ALA A 109 -23.85 10.10 24.72
C ALA A 109 -24.79 9.03 25.25
N ALA A 110 -24.54 8.55 26.48
CA ALA A 110 -25.36 7.51 27.12
C ALA A 110 -26.83 7.92 27.30
N ASP A 111 -27.11 9.21 27.43
CA ASP A 111 -28.46 9.80 27.51
C ASP A 111 -29.16 9.94 26.14
N GLY A 112 -28.54 9.44 25.05
CA GLY A 112 -29.04 9.51 23.69
C GLY A 112 -28.82 10.85 22.98
N THR A 113 -28.31 11.89 23.66
CA THR A 113 -28.03 13.21 23.06
C THR A 113 -26.79 13.17 22.18
N LEU A 114 -26.76 14.03 21.14
CA LEU A 114 -25.56 14.25 20.33
C LEU A 114 -24.66 15.27 21.00
N LYS A 115 -23.42 14.89 21.27
CA LYS A 115 -22.38 15.76 21.82
C LYS A 115 -21.22 15.87 20.85
N THR A 116 -20.42 16.92 21.00
CA THR A 116 -19.19 17.14 20.23
C THR A 116 -18.00 17.22 21.18
N ARG A 117 -16.93 16.48 20.86
CA ARG A 117 -15.64 16.60 21.52
C ARG A 117 -14.61 17.10 20.52
N SER A 118 -13.92 18.17 20.89
CA SER A 118 -12.86 18.76 20.06
C SER A 118 -11.49 18.32 20.55
N PHE A 119 -10.59 18.09 19.58
CA PHE A 119 -9.18 17.72 19.80
C PHE A 119 -8.32 18.60 18.92
N THR A 120 -7.08 18.87 19.36
CA THR A 120 -6.05 19.43 18.50
C THR A 120 -5.15 18.28 18.01
N ALA A 121 -5.10 18.06 16.71
CA ALA A 121 -4.14 17.18 16.08
C ALA A 121 -2.91 17.98 15.66
N TYR A 122 -1.74 17.41 15.88
CA TYR A 122 -0.45 18.01 15.57
C TYR A 122 0.21 17.27 14.42
N PHE A 123 0.91 18.01 13.55
CA PHE A 123 1.59 17.46 12.40
C PHE A 123 2.98 18.08 12.26
N THR A 124 3.96 17.25 11.93
CA THR A 124 5.24 17.68 11.41
C THR A 124 5.29 17.41 9.90
N HIS A 125 6.43 17.63 9.23
CA HIS A 125 6.58 17.25 7.83
C HIS A 125 6.65 15.72 7.63
N HIS A 126 6.98 14.95 8.69
CA HIS A 126 6.94 13.50 8.64
C HIS A 126 5.51 12.93 8.67
N GLY A 127 4.57 13.65 9.31
CA GLY A 127 3.18 13.21 9.38
C GLY A 127 2.46 13.62 10.67
N PRO A 128 1.34 12.95 10.99
CA PRO A 128 0.60 13.17 12.23
C PRO A 128 1.42 12.73 13.45
N VAL A 129 1.32 13.50 14.51
CA VAL A 129 1.86 13.11 15.84
C VAL A 129 0.86 12.17 16.49
N VAL A 130 1.25 10.91 16.67
CA VAL A 130 0.37 9.83 17.15
C VAL A 130 0.52 9.55 18.65
N LYS A 131 1.69 9.83 19.21
CA LYS A 131 1.96 9.61 20.64
C LYS A 131 3.06 10.55 21.16
N ARG A 132 3.23 10.56 22.50
CA ARG A 132 4.37 11.17 23.19
C ARG A 132 5.08 10.10 23.98
N GLU A 133 6.38 10.00 23.82
CA GLU A 133 7.19 8.97 24.45
C GLU A 133 8.59 9.51 24.76
N ASN A 134 9.11 9.23 25.96
CA ASN A 134 10.46 9.63 26.41
C ASN A 134 10.78 11.13 26.17
N GLY A 135 9.79 12.01 26.35
CA GLY A 135 9.97 13.45 26.15
C GLY A 135 9.95 13.91 24.70
N LYS A 136 9.76 12.99 23.74
CA LYS A 136 9.63 13.27 22.32
C LYS A 136 8.17 13.19 21.87
N TRP A 137 7.86 13.86 20.78
CA TRP A 137 6.62 13.62 20.05
C TRP A 137 6.92 12.65 18.91
N ILE A 138 6.09 11.64 18.76
CA ILE A 138 6.28 10.63 17.72
C ILE A 138 5.32 10.95 16.58
N ALA A 139 5.90 11.33 15.44
CA ALA A 139 5.20 11.50 14.18
C ALA A 139 5.27 10.20 13.38
N GLU A 140 4.21 9.87 12.65
CA GLU A 140 4.10 8.66 11.83
C GLU A 140 4.09 9.05 10.36
N ALA A 141 5.08 8.57 9.61
CA ALA A 141 5.13 8.69 8.17
C ALA A 141 4.53 7.46 7.51
N LEU A 142 3.60 7.68 6.59
CA LEU A 142 2.91 6.63 5.83
C LEU A 142 2.57 7.15 4.42
N MET A 143 2.11 6.26 3.56
CA MET A 143 1.57 6.65 2.26
C MET A 143 0.31 7.52 2.46
N ASP A 144 0.43 8.82 2.29
CA ASP A 144 -0.65 9.81 2.44
C ASP A 144 -1.00 10.45 1.08
N LYS A 145 -1.45 9.60 0.14
CA LYS A 145 -1.93 10.02 -1.18
C LYS A 145 -3.29 9.39 -1.48
N PRO A 146 -4.34 9.72 -0.71
CA PRO A 146 -5.63 9.02 -0.79
C PRO A 146 -6.30 9.15 -2.16
N VAL A 147 -6.19 10.30 -2.82
CA VAL A 147 -6.75 10.49 -4.17
C VAL A 147 -6.03 9.60 -5.18
N ALA A 148 -4.68 9.58 -5.18
CA ALA A 148 -3.91 8.72 -6.06
C ALA A 148 -4.15 7.22 -5.77
N ALA A 149 -4.40 6.84 -4.52
CA ALA A 149 -4.76 5.46 -4.15
C ALA A 149 -6.10 5.04 -4.73
N LEU A 150 -7.11 5.92 -4.71
CA LEU A 150 -8.39 5.69 -5.35
C LEU A 150 -8.26 5.65 -6.87
N GLU A 151 -7.49 6.56 -7.46
CA GLU A 151 -7.20 6.61 -8.89
C GLU A 151 -6.49 5.33 -9.37
N GLN A 152 -5.45 4.88 -8.69
CA GLN A 152 -4.76 3.63 -9.00
C GLN A 152 -5.71 2.43 -8.92
N SER A 153 -6.55 2.38 -7.90
CA SER A 153 -7.52 1.30 -7.71
C SER A 153 -8.62 1.29 -8.78
N TRP A 154 -9.06 2.46 -9.22
CA TRP A 154 -10.03 2.60 -10.31
C TRP A 154 -9.43 2.28 -11.68
N LEU A 155 -8.28 2.87 -12.02
CA LEU A 155 -7.69 2.73 -13.35
C LEU A 155 -7.22 1.30 -13.64
N ARG A 156 -6.74 0.54 -12.63
CA ARG A 156 -6.34 -0.85 -12.84
C ARG A 156 -7.50 -1.74 -13.31
N THR A 157 -8.75 -1.43 -12.95
CA THR A 157 -9.93 -2.18 -13.40
C THR A 157 -10.16 -2.06 -14.91
N LYS A 158 -9.56 -1.05 -15.55
CA LYS A 158 -9.61 -0.77 -16.97
C LYS A 158 -8.33 -1.16 -17.73
N ALA A 159 -7.31 -1.63 -17.04
CA ALA A 159 -6.11 -2.14 -17.71
C ALA A 159 -6.44 -3.37 -18.54
N HIS A 160 -5.73 -3.59 -19.66
CA HIS A 160 -6.01 -4.63 -20.63
C HIS A 160 -4.82 -5.50 -20.99
N ASP A 161 -3.66 -5.27 -20.35
CA ASP A 161 -2.45 -6.09 -20.43
C ASP A 161 -1.49 -5.71 -19.30
N TYR A 162 -0.40 -6.46 -19.20
CA TYR A 162 0.65 -6.23 -18.21
C TYR A 162 1.22 -4.80 -18.28
N ALA A 163 1.48 -4.30 -19.49
CA ALA A 163 2.08 -2.96 -19.66
C ALA A 163 1.15 -1.85 -19.16
N SER A 164 -0.13 -1.90 -19.51
CA SER A 164 -1.13 -0.92 -19.03
C SER A 164 -1.38 -1.04 -17.52
N TYR A 165 -1.35 -2.26 -16.97
CA TYR A 165 -1.42 -2.48 -15.53
C TYR A 165 -0.23 -1.82 -14.80
N MET A 166 1.00 -2.04 -15.26
CA MET A 166 2.21 -1.46 -14.68
C MET A 166 2.25 0.06 -14.82
N LYS A 167 1.73 0.61 -15.91
CA LYS A 167 1.59 2.07 -16.08
C LYS A 167 0.71 2.69 -14.98
N VAL A 168 -0.39 2.04 -14.63
CA VAL A 168 -1.24 2.46 -13.50
C VAL A 168 -0.51 2.30 -12.16
N ALA A 169 0.25 1.22 -11.99
CA ALA A 169 1.03 0.94 -10.79
C ALA A 169 2.10 2.01 -10.50
N GLU A 170 2.57 2.76 -11.51
CA GLU A 170 3.51 3.88 -11.33
C GLU A 170 2.98 5.04 -10.47
N LEU A 171 1.68 5.08 -10.19
CA LEU A 171 1.13 5.97 -9.16
C LEU A 171 1.69 5.66 -7.76
N LYS A 172 2.12 4.41 -7.50
CA LYS A 172 2.75 3.96 -6.25
C LYS A 172 1.95 4.37 -5.01
N ALA A 173 0.64 4.30 -5.10
CA ALA A 173 -0.27 4.77 -4.07
C ALA A 173 -1.04 3.65 -3.37
N ASN A 174 -0.83 2.39 -3.75
CA ASN A 174 -1.28 1.25 -2.95
C ASN A 174 -0.33 1.02 -1.78
N SER A 175 -0.86 0.49 -0.68
CA SER A 175 -0.07 0.07 0.48
C SER A 175 -0.40 -1.39 0.82
N SER A 176 0.57 -2.11 1.40
CA SER A 176 0.39 -3.43 2.03
C SER A 176 -0.10 -4.56 1.12
N ASN A 177 0.06 -4.48 -0.21
CA ASN A 177 -0.43 -5.50 -1.12
C ASN A 177 0.64 -6.05 -2.05
N ASN A 178 0.89 -7.35 -1.98
CA ASN A 178 1.43 -8.11 -3.10
C ASN A 178 0.33 -8.29 -4.16
N THR A 179 0.71 -8.53 -5.39
CA THR A 179 -0.24 -8.78 -6.48
C THR A 179 0.17 -10.01 -7.29
N LEU A 180 -0.76 -10.92 -7.50
CA LEU A 180 -0.71 -11.93 -8.55
C LEU A 180 -1.49 -11.36 -9.75
N PHE A 181 -0.88 -11.49 -10.92
CA PHE A 181 -1.40 -10.98 -12.18
C PHE A 181 -1.40 -12.10 -13.23
N ALA A 182 -2.39 -12.09 -14.09
CA ALA A 182 -2.41 -12.87 -15.34
C ALA A 182 -3.18 -12.09 -16.42
N ASP A 183 -2.83 -12.31 -17.69
CA ASP A 183 -3.55 -11.72 -18.82
C ASP A 183 -3.90 -12.71 -19.93
N ASP A 184 -4.72 -12.27 -20.90
CA ASP A 184 -5.15 -13.07 -22.05
C ASP A 184 -4.02 -13.29 -23.09
N LYS A 185 -2.88 -12.62 -22.94
CA LYS A 185 -1.66 -12.84 -23.72
C LYS A 185 -0.80 -13.96 -23.14
N GLY A 186 -1.15 -14.47 -21.95
CA GLY A 186 -0.45 -15.54 -21.25
C GLY A 186 0.65 -15.06 -20.33
N GLU A 187 0.78 -13.76 -20.08
CA GLU A 187 1.71 -13.23 -19.10
C GLU A 187 1.19 -13.49 -17.69
N ILE A 188 2.08 -13.92 -16.81
CA ILE A 188 1.80 -14.08 -15.38
C ILE A 188 2.87 -13.38 -14.55
N ALA A 189 2.48 -12.85 -13.38
CA ALA A 189 3.45 -12.20 -12.52
C ALA A 189 3.07 -12.28 -11.03
N PHE A 190 4.12 -12.30 -10.19
CA PHE A 190 4.08 -11.81 -8.82
C PHE A 190 4.71 -10.42 -8.79
N LEU A 191 4.04 -9.45 -8.20
CA LEU A 191 4.42 -8.05 -8.17
C LEU A 191 4.23 -7.45 -6.78
N MET A 192 4.98 -6.40 -6.50
CA MET A 192 4.76 -5.51 -5.35
C MET A 192 4.49 -4.07 -5.83
N PRO A 193 3.36 -3.81 -6.54
CA PRO A 193 3.07 -2.52 -7.16
C PRO A 193 2.50 -1.53 -6.14
N GLN A 194 3.27 -1.27 -5.07
CA GLN A 194 2.82 -0.52 -3.91
C GLN A 194 3.82 0.58 -3.53
N PHE A 195 3.40 1.43 -2.63
CA PHE A 195 4.27 2.40 -2.00
C PHE A 195 5.25 1.68 -1.07
N VAL A 196 6.54 1.87 -1.31
CA VAL A 196 7.63 1.45 -0.45
C VAL A 196 8.56 2.64 -0.29
N PRO A 197 8.76 3.17 0.94
CA PRO A 197 9.65 4.30 1.14
C PRO A 197 11.10 3.91 0.85
N LYS A 198 11.82 4.79 0.18
CA LYS A 198 13.28 4.64 0.00
C LYS A 198 13.98 5.21 1.22
N ARG A 199 14.51 4.34 2.06
CA ARG A 199 15.16 4.66 3.33
C ARG A 199 16.68 4.70 3.19
N ASP A 200 17.34 5.39 4.10
CA ASP A 200 18.79 5.26 4.29
C ASP A 200 19.07 4.08 5.25
N ASN A 201 19.61 2.99 4.71
CA ASN A 201 19.88 1.75 5.46
C ASN A 201 20.92 1.87 6.59
N ARG A 202 21.50 3.05 6.79
CA ARG A 202 22.34 3.32 7.98
C ARG A 202 21.52 3.43 9.26
N PHE A 203 20.22 3.68 9.16
CA PHE A 203 19.29 3.84 10.29
C PHE A 203 18.42 2.59 10.48
N ASP A 204 18.03 2.35 11.72
CA ASP A 204 17.13 1.26 12.11
C ASP A 204 15.68 1.77 12.21
N TYR A 205 14.93 1.68 11.12
CA TYR A 205 13.53 2.11 11.07
C TYR A 205 12.54 1.14 11.74
N THR A 206 13.01 0.04 12.32
CA THR A 206 12.15 -0.81 13.18
C THR A 206 11.82 -0.14 14.51
N LYS A 207 12.38 1.05 14.76
CA LYS A 207 12.19 1.91 15.92
C LYS A 207 12.02 3.35 15.47
N PRO A 208 11.47 4.23 16.33
CA PRO A 208 11.45 5.66 16.04
C PRO A 208 12.87 6.19 15.76
N VAL A 209 13.07 6.74 14.55
CA VAL A 209 14.33 7.40 14.18
C VAL A 209 14.32 8.86 14.63
N ASP A 210 15.50 9.50 14.70
CA ASP A 210 15.60 10.90 15.12
C ASP A 210 15.03 11.84 14.05
N GLY A 211 13.80 12.35 14.25
CA GLY A 211 13.14 13.29 13.35
C GLY A 211 13.82 14.67 13.25
N SER A 212 14.82 14.95 14.09
CA SER A 212 15.61 16.18 13.99
C SER A 212 16.80 16.07 13.02
N ASP A 213 17.17 14.86 12.62
CA ASP A 213 18.25 14.59 11.65
C ASP A 213 17.68 14.45 10.22
N PRO A 214 17.95 15.40 9.30
CA PRO A 214 17.48 15.31 7.90
C PRO A 214 17.95 14.05 7.15
N ALA A 215 18.98 13.36 7.63
CA ALA A 215 19.45 12.13 7.00
C ALA A 215 18.50 10.95 7.22
N THR A 216 17.57 11.03 8.17
CA THR A 216 16.54 10.01 8.42
C THR A 216 15.32 10.16 7.51
N ASP A 217 15.20 11.24 6.74
CA ASP A 217 14.06 11.45 5.84
C ASP A 217 13.97 10.37 4.77
N TRP A 218 12.75 10.09 4.35
CA TRP A 218 12.53 9.27 3.15
C TRP A 218 12.98 9.98 1.88
N HIS A 219 13.62 9.23 0.99
CA HIS A 219 14.05 9.73 -0.33
C HIS A 219 13.01 9.48 -1.43
N GLY A 220 11.72 9.55 -1.08
CA GLY A 220 10.60 9.26 -1.96
C GLY A 220 10.24 7.77 -2.03
N PRO A 221 9.35 7.36 -2.95
CA PRO A 221 9.00 5.97 -3.14
C PRO A 221 10.07 5.22 -3.95
N THR A 222 10.33 3.98 -3.57
CA THR A 222 11.19 3.07 -4.34
C THR A 222 10.60 2.84 -5.74
N PRO A 223 11.42 2.90 -6.81
CA PRO A 223 10.99 2.54 -8.17
C PRO A 223 10.43 1.11 -8.24
N LEU A 224 9.38 0.88 -9.04
CA LEU A 224 8.73 -0.44 -9.11
C LEU A 224 9.69 -1.54 -9.58
N ASN A 225 10.61 -1.22 -10.47
CA ASN A 225 11.61 -2.16 -10.98
C ASN A 225 12.72 -2.50 -9.95
N GLU A 226 12.83 -1.75 -8.86
CA GLU A 226 13.70 -2.04 -7.72
C GLU A 226 12.99 -2.89 -6.64
N LEU A 227 11.68 -3.14 -6.79
CA LEU A 227 10.90 -3.95 -5.85
C LEU A 227 10.92 -5.44 -6.23
N PRO A 228 10.78 -6.36 -5.26
CA PRO A 228 10.70 -7.78 -5.54
C PRO A 228 9.57 -8.14 -6.51
N GLN A 229 9.91 -8.85 -7.58
CA GLN A 229 8.95 -9.30 -8.58
C GLN A 229 9.41 -10.59 -9.28
N ALA A 230 8.46 -11.37 -9.77
CA ALA A 230 8.71 -12.52 -10.64
C ALA A 230 7.73 -12.45 -11.82
N VAL A 231 8.25 -12.04 -12.98
CA VAL A 231 7.47 -11.88 -14.22
C VAL A 231 7.80 -13.04 -15.15
N ASN A 232 6.78 -13.75 -15.60
CA ASN A 232 6.90 -14.89 -16.51
C ASN A 232 7.98 -15.89 -16.06
N PRO A 233 7.97 -16.36 -14.80
CA PRO A 233 9.03 -17.21 -14.30
C PRO A 233 9.11 -18.52 -15.11
N PRO A 234 10.32 -19.03 -15.37
CA PRO A 234 10.52 -20.19 -16.23
C PRO A 234 9.79 -21.46 -15.77
N ASN A 235 9.50 -21.62 -14.48
CA ASN A 235 8.70 -22.74 -13.96
C ASN A 235 7.23 -22.67 -14.37
N GLY A 236 6.74 -21.50 -14.85
CA GLY A 236 5.38 -21.30 -15.35
C GLY A 236 4.32 -21.07 -14.28
N TRP A 237 4.72 -20.74 -13.05
CA TRP A 237 3.77 -20.37 -12.01
C TRP A 237 4.35 -19.33 -11.06
N ALA A 238 3.45 -18.54 -10.47
CA ALA A 238 3.74 -17.65 -9.36
C ALA A 238 2.61 -17.75 -8.32
N MET A 239 2.92 -17.64 -7.04
CA MET A 239 1.95 -17.73 -5.96
C MET A 239 2.30 -16.81 -4.79
N ASN A 240 1.31 -16.48 -3.98
CA ASN A 240 1.52 -15.88 -2.67
C ASN A 240 0.35 -16.19 -1.73
N THR A 241 0.68 -16.49 -0.48
CA THR A 241 -0.27 -16.81 0.58
C THR A 241 -0.08 -15.91 1.80
N ASN A 242 0.19 -14.64 1.56
CA ASN A 242 0.59 -13.60 2.52
C ASN A 242 2.02 -13.77 3.06
N ASP A 243 2.85 -14.49 2.31
CA ASP A 243 4.26 -14.67 2.62
C ASP A 243 5.12 -13.53 2.05
N TRP A 244 6.37 -13.53 2.48
CA TRP A 244 7.41 -12.73 1.85
C TRP A 244 7.59 -13.10 0.35
N PRO A 245 8.05 -12.19 -0.49
CA PRO A 245 8.18 -12.40 -1.94
C PRO A 245 9.16 -13.51 -2.33
N TYR A 246 9.98 -13.98 -1.40
CA TYR A 246 11.13 -14.87 -1.63
C TYR A 246 10.75 -16.34 -1.87
N SER A 247 9.45 -16.68 -1.82
CA SER A 247 8.89 -17.99 -2.17
C SER A 247 7.93 -17.94 -3.37
N ALA A 248 7.75 -16.77 -4.00
CA ALA A 248 6.67 -16.51 -4.95
C ALA A 248 6.73 -17.34 -6.25
N ALA A 249 7.89 -17.85 -6.66
CA ALA A 249 8.08 -18.61 -7.91
C ALA A 249 9.11 -19.75 -7.76
N GLY A 250 9.17 -20.40 -6.60
CA GLY A 250 10.13 -21.46 -6.31
C GLY A 250 11.57 -21.01 -6.49
N ALA A 251 12.36 -21.74 -7.29
CA ALA A 251 13.76 -21.40 -7.56
C ALA A 251 13.95 -20.06 -8.31
N TYR A 252 12.89 -19.53 -8.91
CA TYR A 252 12.89 -18.26 -9.65
C TYR A 252 12.31 -17.10 -8.84
N SER A 253 12.09 -17.30 -7.56
CA SER A 253 11.68 -16.24 -6.66
C SER A 253 12.75 -15.16 -6.51
N PRO A 254 12.37 -13.91 -6.23
CA PRO A 254 13.30 -12.88 -5.79
C PRO A 254 14.15 -13.38 -4.61
N LYS A 255 15.40 -12.99 -4.53
CA LYS A 255 16.27 -13.36 -3.40
C LYS A 255 16.36 -12.21 -2.40
N GLN A 256 16.18 -12.51 -1.14
CA GLN A 256 16.22 -11.48 -0.07
C GLN A 256 17.52 -10.67 -0.07
N ALA A 257 18.65 -11.30 -0.44
CA ALA A 257 19.95 -10.65 -0.49
C ALA A 257 20.06 -9.53 -1.55
N ASP A 258 19.16 -9.53 -2.54
CA ASP A 258 19.16 -8.55 -3.65
C ASP A 258 18.40 -7.26 -3.28
N TYR A 259 17.74 -7.21 -2.13
CA TYR A 259 16.91 -6.08 -1.73
C TYR A 259 17.37 -5.48 -0.39
N PRO A 260 17.36 -4.14 -0.24
CA PRO A 260 17.65 -3.49 1.03
C PRO A 260 16.64 -3.89 2.11
N ARG A 261 17.09 -3.76 3.37
CA ARG A 261 16.26 -4.06 4.56
C ARG A 261 15.42 -2.86 4.93
#